data_f6dfff43bd800560f68572453af7e280
#
_entry.id   f6dfff43bd800560f68572453af7e280
#
_cell.length_a   1.000
_cell.length_b   1.000
_cell.length_c   1.000
_cell.angle_alpha   90.00
_cell.angle_beta   90.00
_cell.angle_gamma   90.00
#
_symmetry.space_group_name_H-M   'P 1'
#
loop_
_entity.id
_entity.type
_entity.pdbx_description
1 polymer ?
#
loop_
_entity_poly.entity_id
_entity_poly.type
_entity_poly.pdbx_seq_one_letter_code
_entity_poly.pdbx_strand_id
1 'polypeptide(L)'
;MLPVNGSDKGLYMGLVAERAAQAHGDQLIILDHDLDLIPEAGRRLTFAELAEYIDDTAARLYAAGVRRSDHVALHKSNGFDINILSSAVARLGAVPVQLSPYLDADSVLALLRRLGSPHLVTDTDKLDGPFAGTPLAEIAGQVIIVAGSRPGTVSLADLAGSPRQAPVVPHLDLPALMTHTSGTTGLPKLVVHSARTLHGRYRPQAKLFDMIREHETVALHVSYVHSRMPLALAVLLPRGNPMVIMNDAEPEHAARLWAETRPGFIESHPNSFMEWEVLADHPLRPLSNVKYFSTTFDAIHPSTMHKLLHATDRSSPLFYQIYGQSETGPLVGRGFTRATALGADGRCQGHAFPSDTKFRLVSRNGKEVTRDNPGYIDVQAAGRALGYFGERERYDTQVHGGWWRGMDLGYRTDEGCLHLLDREVDAIPGIHSTLEIEDTVLGRLDELTELVVVPGPDGAGVPVLCTRDDLPLDTARWRSAAAAWPQLAEPVQMKLSELPRTATMKVQRLELTARLRRLSAPQSS
;
A
#
# COMPACT_ATOMS: atom_id res chain seq x y z
N MET A 1 -11.97 -14.38 -27.92
CA MET A 1 -12.22 -14.09 -26.48
C MET A 1 -11.06 -14.66 -25.69
N LEU A 2 -10.17 -13.83 -25.13
CA LEU A 2 -9.09 -14.30 -24.26
C LEU A 2 -9.68 -14.58 -22.87
N PRO A 3 -9.55 -15.77 -22.31
CA PRO A 3 -10.22 -16.13 -21.06
C PRO A 3 -9.64 -15.39 -19.86
N VAL A 4 -10.47 -14.71 -19.08
CA VAL A 4 -10.10 -14.21 -17.75
C VAL A 4 -9.89 -15.37 -16.77
N ASN A 5 -10.54 -16.51 -17.04
CA ASN A 5 -10.54 -17.74 -16.23
C ASN A 5 -10.18 -19.00 -17.02
N GLY A 6 -9.44 -18.89 -18.12
CA GLY A 6 -9.01 -20.05 -18.92
C GLY A 6 -7.66 -20.59 -18.46
N SER A 7 -7.17 -21.61 -19.11
CA SER A 7 -5.87 -22.29 -18.91
C SER A 7 -4.65 -21.35 -18.89
N ASP A 8 -4.80 -20.10 -19.29
CA ASP A 8 -3.80 -19.03 -19.24
C ASP A 8 -3.82 -18.39 -17.84
N LYS A 9 -2.80 -18.68 -17.04
CA LYS A 9 -2.66 -18.24 -15.63
C LYS A 9 -2.11 -16.81 -15.50
N GLY A 10 -2.49 -15.88 -16.38
CA GLY A 10 -2.02 -14.49 -16.40
C GLY A 10 -3.11 -13.48 -16.00
N LEU A 11 -2.71 -12.41 -15.28
CA LEU A 11 -3.51 -11.22 -15.08
C LEU A 11 -2.92 -10.07 -15.93
N TYR A 12 -3.68 -9.64 -16.92
CA TYR A 12 -3.28 -8.60 -17.87
C TYR A 12 -4.00 -7.28 -17.53
N MET A 13 -3.30 -6.39 -16.83
CA MET A 13 -3.88 -5.15 -16.29
C MET A 13 -4.48 -4.24 -17.36
N GLY A 14 -3.88 -4.17 -18.56
CA GLY A 14 -4.39 -3.36 -19.67
C GLY A 14 -5.72 -3.84 -20.27
N LEU A 15 -6.25 -5.00 -19.84
CA LEU A 15 -7.52 -5.58 -20.34
C LEU A 15 -8.62 -5.66 -19.28
N VAL A 16 -8.33 -5.36 -18.02
CA VAL A 16 -9.28 -5.55 -16.91
C VAL A 16 -10.51 -4.68 -17.07
N ALA A 17 -10.32 -3.38 -17.33
CA ALA A 17 -11.43 -2.42 -17.47
C ALA A 17 -12.28 -2.70 -18.69
N GLU A 18 -11.68 -2.98 -19.86
CA GLU A 18 -12.42 -3.32 -21.09
C GLU A 18 -13.34 -4.54 -20.89
N ARG A 19 -12.83 -5.58 -20.25
CA ARG A 19 -13.62 -6.79 -19.97
C ARG A 19 -14.73 -6.55 -18.96
N ALA A 20 -14.46 -5.73 -17.95
CA ALA A 20 -15.47 -5.35 -16.97
C ALA A 20 -16.57 -4.48 -17.59
N ALA A 21 -16.21 -3.56 -18.48
CA ALA A 21 -17.16 -2.73 -19.24
C ALA A 21 -18.12 -3.56 -20.09
N GLN A 22 -17.64 -4.65 -20.69
CA GLN A 22 -18.49 -5.56 -21.47
C GLN A 22 -19.57 -6.25 -20.63
N ALA A 23 -19.31 -6.51 -19.36
CA ALA A 23 -20.21 -7.23 -18.46
C ALA A 23 -21.02 -6.29 -17.55
N HIS A 24 -20.44 -5.15 -17.17
CA HIS A 24 -20.93 -4.27 -16.11
C HIS A 24 -20.72 -2.79 -16.46
N GLY A 25 -20.92 -2.41 -17.74
CA GLY A 25 -20.57 -1.08 -18.25
C GLY A 25 -21.17 0.09 -17.47
N ASP A 26 -22.40 -0.06 -16.96
CA ASP A 26 -23.14 1.00 -16.25
C ASP A 26 -22.78 1.12 -14.76
N GLN A 27 -21.94 0.23 -14.23
CA GLN A 27 -21.52 0.32 -12.82
C GLN A 27 -20.65 1.55 -12.58
N LEU A 28 -20.75 2.13 -11.38
CA LEU A 28 -20.16 3.42 -11.05
C LEU A 28 -18.86 3.30 -10.26
N ILE A 29 -17.96 4.22 -10.58
CA ILE A 29 -16.82 4.62 -9.78
C ILE A 29 -17.06 6.07 -9.37
N ILE A 30 -17.06 6.33 -8.07
CA ILE A 30 -17.17 7.67 -7.49
C ILE A 30 -15.80 8.06 -6.99
N LEU A 31 -15.33 9.25 -7.36
CA LEU A 31 -14.06 9.82 -6.94
C LEU A 31 -14.32 10.98 -5.98
N ASP A 32 -13.47 11.18 -5.00
CA ASP A 32 -13.49 12.37 -4.15
C ASP A 32 -12.68 13.54 -4.72
N HIS A 33 -11.99 13.31 -5.84
CA HIS A 33 -11.10 14.27 -6.51
C HIS A 33 -11.31 14.26 -8.02
N ASP A 34 -10.88 15.33 -8.65
CA ASP A 34 -10.90 15.47 -10.11
C ASP A 34 -9.67 14.75 -10.72
N LEU A 35 -9.75 14.38 -11.99
CA LEU A 35 -8.66 13.73 -12.72
C LEU A 35 -7.92 14.78 -13.57
N ASP A 36 -6.63 14.99 -13.34
CA ASP A 36 -5.81 15.91 -14.14
C ASP A 36 -5.68 15.45 -15.59
N LEU A 37 -5.68 14.13 -15.80
CA LEU A 37 -5.56 13.51 -17.12
C LEU A 37 -6.80 13.74 -17.98
N ILE A 38 -7.98 13.82 -17.35
CA ILE A 38 -9.30 13.87 -18.01
C ILE A 38 -10.23 14.76 -17.17
N PRO A 39 -10.02 16.09 -17.15
CA PRO A 39 -10.81 17.00 -16.31
C PRO A 39 -12.32 16.97 -16.61
N GLU A 40 -12.69 16.66 -17.84
CA GLU A 40 -14.07 16.55 -18.27
C GLU A 40 -14.82 15.32 -17.72
N ALA A 41 -14.12 14.31 -17.21
CA ALA A 41 -14.73 13.11 -16.65
C ALA A 41 -15.51 13.38 -15.36
N GLY A 42 -15.15 14.45 -14.63
CA GLY A 42 -15.73 14.75 -13.33
C GLY A 42 -15.40 13.66 -12.29
N ARG A 43 -16.27 13.54 -11.28
CA ARG A 43 -16.06 12.64 -10.14
C ARG A 43 -16.92 11.37 -10.16
N ARG A 44 -17.59 11.09 -11.24
CA ARG A 44 -18.46 9.92 -11.39
C ARG A 44 -18.21 9.30 -12.76
N LEU A 45 -17.65 8.12 -12.78
CA LEU A 45 -17.33 7.38 -14.00
C LEU A 45 -18.12 6.08 -14.02
N THR A 46 -18.59 5.68 -15.18
CA THR A 46 -19.01 4.30 -15.43
C THR A 46 -17.81 3.41 -15.76
N PHE A 47 -17.97 2.11 -15.64
CA PHE A 47 -16.93 1.16 -16.09
C PHE A 47 -16.68 1.26 -17.59
N ALA A 48 -17.72 1.60 -18.36
CA ALA A 48 -17.58 1.83 -19.79
C ALA A 48 -16.72 3.06 -20.08
N GLU A 49 -16.96 4.18 -19.41
CA GLU A 49 -16.13 5.39 -19.52
C GLU A 49 -14.70 5.15 -19.04
N LEU A 50 -14.49 4.43 -17.94
CA LEU A 50 -13.14 4.06 -17.49
C LEU A 50 -12.38 3.27 -18.59
N ALA A 51 -13.03 2.31 -19.24
CA ALA A 51 -12.42 1.54 -20.32
C ALA A 51 -12.08 2.40 -21.53
N GLU A 52 -12.98 3.33 -21.90
CA GLU A 52 -12.78 4.29 -22.99
C GLU A 52 -11.60 5.24 -22.69
N TYR A 53 -11.52 5.77 -21.46
CA TYR A 53 -10.42 6.64 -21.05
C TYR A 53 -9.07 5.92 -21.05
N ILE A 54 -9.02 4.65 -20.64
CA ILE A 54 -7.80 3.84 -20.71
C ILE A 54 -7.38 3.62 -22.17
N ASP A 55 -8.33 3.34 -23.06
CA ASP A 55 -8.06 3.11 -24.47
C ASP A 55 -7.59 4.41 -25.18
N ASP A 56 -8.23 5.55 -24.88
CA ASP A 56 -7.83 6.86 -25.37
C ASP A 56 -6.43 7.24 -24.87
N THR A 57 -6.17 7.07 -23.58
CA THR A 57 -4.86 7.35 -22.99
C THR A 57 -3.76 6.46 -23.60
N ALA A 58 -4.07 5.20 -23.92
CA ALA A 58 -3.12 4.32 -24.62
C ALA A 58 -2.81 4.84 -26.03
N ALA A 59 -3.82 5.33 -26.77
CA ALA A 59 -3.61 5.94 -28.08
C ALA A 59 -2.69 7.18 -28.00
N ARG A 60 -2.93 8.07 -27.04
CA ARG A 60 -2.09 9.26 -26.79
C ARG A 60 -0.67 8.89 -26.37
N LEU A 61 -0.48 7.91 -25.50
CA LEU A 61 0.83 7.41 -25.09
C LEU A 61 1.60 6.80 -26.27
N TYR A 62 0.91 6.06 -27.15
CA TYR A 62 1.51 5.53 -28.38
C TYR A 62 1.94 6.65 -29.33
N ALA A 63 1.12 7.69 -29.49
CA ALA A 63 1.46 8.88 -30.27
C ALA A 63 2.64 9.67 -29.66
N ALA A 64 2.76 9.67 -28.31
CA ALA A 64 3.89 10.24 -27.59
C ALA A 64 5.18 9.40 -27.69
N GLY A 65 5.16 8.26 -28.36
CA GLY A 65 6.34 7.44 -28.62
C GLY A 65 6.45 6.16 -27.79
N VAL A 66 5.54 5.88 -26.87
CA VAL A 66 5.57 4.65 -26.05
C VAL A 66 5.33 3.41 -26.92
N ARG A 67 6.17 2.40 -26.77
CA ARG A 67 6.12 1.14 -27.54
C ARG A 67 6.14 -0.07 -26.59
N ARG A 68 5.83 -1.23 -27.14
CA ARG A 68 5.92 -2.50 -26.44
C ARG A 68 7.29 -2.68 -25.77
N SER A 69 7.27 -3.17 -24.53
CA SER A 69 8.44 -3.42 -23.66
C SER A 69 9.18 -2.17 -23.16
N ASP A 70 8.76 -0.96 -23.53
CA ASP A 70 9.30 0.24 -22.94
C ASP A 70 8.98 0.30 -21.45
N HIS A 71 9.90 0.85 -20.67
CA HIS A 71 9.63 1.24 -19.28
C HIS A 71 9.03 2.64 -19.26
N VAL A 72 7.87 2.78 -18.61
CA VAL A 72 7.19 4.07 -18.46
C VAL A 72 7.07 4.39 -16.97
N ALA A 73 7.94 5.29 -16.48
CA ALA A 73 7.88 5.77 -15.11
C ALA A 73 6.69 6.73 -14.94
N LEU A 74 5.82 6.40 -14.00
CA LEU A 74 4.65 7.21 -13.63
C LEU A 74 4.96 7.90 -12.31
N HIS A 75 5.31 9.20 -12.35
CA HIS A 75 5.58 10.03 -11.17
C HIS A 75 4.91 11.39 -11.33
N LYS A 76 3.72 11.50 -10.78
CA LYS A 76 2.89 12.70 -10.82
C LYS A 76 2.21 12.94 -9.46
N SER A 77 1.51 14.04 -9.30
CA SER A 77 0.66 14.35 -8.16
C SER A 77 -0.34 13.21 -7.90
N ASN A 78 -0.71 13.03 -6.63
CA ASN A 78 -1.52 11.88 -6.23
C ASN A 78 -2.93 11.96 -6.83
N GLY A 79 -3.41 10.88 -7.40
CA GLY A 79 -4.73 10.79 -8.00
C GLY A 79 -4.97 9.44 -8.67
N PHE A 80 -6.25 9.09 -8.87
CA PHE A 80 -6.65 7.81 -9.45
C PHE A 80 -6.20 7.66 -10.93
N ASP A 81 -5.96 8.74 -11.62
CA ASP A 81 -5.44 8.75 -13.00
C ASP A 81 -4.06 8.06 -13.15
N ILE A 82 -3.30 7.89 -12.05
CA ILE A 82 -2.11 7.03 -12.04
C ILE A 82 -2.47 5.59 -12.46
N ASN A 83 -3.65 5.09 -12.05
CA ASN A 83 -4.10 3.73 -12.42
C ASN A 83 -4.65 3.67 -13.84
N ILE A 84 -5.26 4.75 -14.35
CA ILE A 84 -5.64 4.89 -15.77
C ILE A 84 -4.39 4.86 -16.65
N LEU A 85 -3.39 5.67 -16.33
CA LEU A 85 -2.08 5.69 -17.01
C LEU A 85 -1.39 4.33 -16.97
N SER A 86 -1.33 3.70 -15.80
CA SER A 86 -0.73 2.38 -15.62
C SER A 86 -1.40 1.31 -16.49
N SER A 87 -2.73 1.32 -16.54
CA SER A 87 -3.52 0.40 -17.37
C SER A 87 -3.33 0.67 -18.87
N ALA A 88 -3.25 1.96 -19.26
CA ALA A 88 -3.01 2.37 -20.64
C ALA A 88 -1.60 1.96 -21.13
N VAL A 89 -0.57 2.15 -20.30
CA VAL A 89 0.80 1.66 -20.58
C VAL A 89 0.80 0.15 -20.74
N ALA A 90 0.17 -0.58 -19.81
CA ALA A 90 0.08 -2.04 -19.87
C ALA A 90 -0.70 -2.53 -21.11
N ARG A 91 -1.71 -1.76 -21.58
CA ARG A 91 -2.47 -2.06 -22.80
C ARG A 91 -1.60 -2.02 -24.06
N LEU A 92 -0.59 -1.17 -24.09
CA LEU A 92 0.41 -1.13 -25.18
C LEU A 92 1.47 -2.24 -25.08
N GLY A 93 1.42 -3.09 -24.05
CA GLY A 93 2.46 -4.08 -23.78
C GLY A 93 3.78 -3.48 -23.28
N ALA A 94 3.75 -2.20 -22.88
CA ALA A 94 4.82 -1.53 -22.15
C ALA A 94 4.73 -1.84 -20.65
N VAL A 95 5.76 -1.49 -19.89
CA VAL A 95 5.86 -1.80 -18.46
C VAL A 95 5.68 -0.52 -17.65
N PRO A 96 4.53 -0.32 -17.01
CA PRO A 96 4.36 0.80 -16.11
C PRO A 96 5.22 0.61 -14.86
N VAL A 97 5.94 1.68 -14.47
CA VAL A 97 6.76 1.75 -13.27
C VAL A 97 6.13 2.80 -12.35
N GLN A 98 5.38 2.34 -11.37
CA GLN A 98 4.62 3.20 -10.46
C GLN A 98 5.54 3.75 -9.39
N LEU A 99 5.78 5.07 -9.38
CA LEU A 99 6.60 5.78 -8.41
C LEU A 99 5.73 6.69 -7.54
N SER A 100 5.93 6.61 -6.22
CA SER A 100 5.16 7.42 -5.27
C SER A 100 5.30 8.92 -5.55
N PRO A 101 4.20 9.67 -5.52
CA PRO A 101 4.22 11.13 -5.61
C PRO A 101 5.01 11.82 -4.48
N TYR A 102 5.27 11.10 -3.39
CA TYR A 102 5.97 11.60 -2.20
C TYR A 102 7.47 11.25 -2.17
N LEU A 103 8.00 10.60 -3.21
CA LEU A 103 9.45 10.42 -3.33
C LEU A 103 10.12 11.76 -3.62
N ASP A 104 11.27 11.97 -2.98
CA ASP A 104 12.12 13.12 -3.27
C ASP A 104 12.72 13.04 -4.69
N ALA A 105 13.10 14.19 -5.24
CA ALA A 105 13.60 14.28 -6.59
C ALA A 105 14.86 13.41 -6.83
N ASP A 106 15.79 13.38 -5.89
CA ASP A 106 17.03 12.61 -6.01
C ASP A 106 16.76 11.11 -6.10
N SER A 107 15.83 10.61 -5.28
CA SER A 107 15.37 9.22 -5.33
C SER A 107 14.74 8.89 -6.68
N VAL A 108 13.86 9.76 -7.20
CA VAL A 108 13.23 9.54 -8.51
C VAL A 108 14.28 9.55 -9.63
N LEU A 109 15.18 10.53 -9.65
CA LEU A 109 16.25 10.62 -10.66
C LEU A 109 17.17 9.40 -10.63
N ALA A 110 17.50 8.89 -9.45
CA ALA A 110 18.29 7.67 -9.31
C ALA A 110 17.55 6.44 -9.87
N LEU A 111 16.22 6.35 -9.66
CA LEU A 111 15.40 5.28 -10.23
C LEU A 111 15.28 5.39 -11.75
N LEU A 112 15.11 6.60 -12.30
CA LEU A 112 15.08 6.83 -13.75
C LEU A 112 16.41 6.42 -14.41
N ARG A 113 17.55 6.79 -13.82
CA ARG A 113 18.88 6.34 -14.31
C ARG A 113 19.01 4.82 -14.27
N ARG A 114 18.54 4.18 -13.19
CA ARG A 114 18.53 2.70 -13.07
C ARG A 114 17.69 2.04 -14.16
N LEU A 115 16.57 2.65 -14.57
CA LEU A 115 15.70 2.16 -15.63
C LEU A 115 16.31 2.31 -17.04
N GLY A 116 17.37 3.08 -17.21
CA GLY A 116 18.05 3.26 -18.48
C GLY A 116 17.30 4.15 -19.46
N SER A 117 17.01 5.38 -19.06
CA SER A 117 16.28 6.38 -19.86
C SER A 117 14.84 5.96 -20.23
N PRO A 118 13.98 5.66 -19.24
CA PRO A 118 12.57 5.33 -19.47
C PRO A 118 11.81 6.55 -19.99
N HIS A 119 10.61 6.36 -20.55
CA HIS A 119 9.64 7.44 -20.62
C HIS A 119 9.26 7.88 -19.20
N LEU A 120 9.11 9.18 -18.98
CA LEU A 120 8.61 9.74 -17.71
C LEU A 120 7.25 10.40 -17.96
N VAL A 121 6.20 9.88 -17.36
CA VAL A 121 4.89 10.55 -17.29
C VAL A 121 4.80 11.30 -15.96
N THR A 122 4.54 12.61 -16.03
CA THR A 122 4.51 13.52 -14.88
C THR A 122 3.47 14.62 -15.10
N ASP A 123 3.44 15.61 -14.22
CA ASP A 123 2.62 16.80 -14.34
C ASP A 123 3.45 18.09 -14.18
N THR A 124 2.79 19.23 -14.40
CA THR A 124 3.42 20.54 -14.28
C THR A 124 3.88 20.86 -12.86
N ASP A 125 3.15 20.39 -11.84
CA ASP A 125 3.48 20.64 -10.44
C ASP A 125 4.80 19.98 -10.04
N LYS A 126 5.05 18.76 -10.56
CA LYS A 126 6.33 18.08 -10.36
C LYS A 126 7.47 18.77 -11.10
N LEU A 127 7.22 19.24 -12.33
CA LEU A 127 8.23 19.94 -13.12
C LEU A 127 8.59 21.30 -12.54
N ASP A 128 7.62 22.06 -12.08
CA ASP A 128 7.82 23.39 -11.51
C ASP A 128 8.26 23.36 -10.04
N GLY A 129 8.05 22.23 -9.36
CA GLY A 129 8.43 21.99 -7.97
C GLY A 129 9.69 21.13 -7.83
N PRO A 130 9.57 19.82 -7.47
CA PRO A 130 10.72 18.96 -7.15
C PRO A 130 11.76 18.83 -8.29
N PHE A 131 11.33 18.95 -9.56
CA PHE A 131 12.22 18.85 -10.72
C PHE A 131 12.62 20.19 -11.34
N ALA A 132 12.29 21.31 -10.69
CA ALA A 132 12.64 22.63 -11.21
C ALA A 132 14.17 22.74 -11.51
N GLY A 133 14.51 23.12 -12.73
CA GLY A 133 15.90 23.23 -13.19
C GLY A 133 16.62 21.91 -13.46
N THR A 134 15.97 20.76 -13.31
CA THR A 134 16.57 19.45 -13.59
C THR A 134 16.54 19.15 -15.10
N PRO A 135 17.66 18.75 -15.72
CA PRO A 135 17.70 18.40 -17.14
C PRO A 135 17.12 16.99 -17.38
N LEU A 136 15.82 16.84 -17.22
CA LEU A 136 15.14 15.54 -17.32
C LEU A 136 15.33 14.87 -18.70
N ALA A 137 15.48 15.66 -19.77
CA ALA A 137 15.73 15.14 -21.12
C ALA A 137 17.05 14.35 -21.26
N GLU A 138 18.00 14.54 -20.34
CA GLU A 138 19.25 13.78 -20.30
C GLU A 138 19.10 12.43 -19.57
N ILE A 139 17.99 12.25 -18.83
CA ILE A 139 17.76 11.11 -17.94
C ILE A 139 16.58 10.25 -18.42
N ALA A 140 15.56 10.89 -18.97
CA ALA A 140 14.39 10.23 -19.54
C ALA A 140 14.46 10.19 -21.07
N GLY A 141 13.97 9.10 -21.69
CA GLY A 141 13.90 9.01 -23.15
C GLY A 141 12.88 10.00 -23.74
N GLN A 142 11.77 10.21 -23.04
CA GLN A 142 10.77 11.23 -23.34
C GLN A 142 10.12 11.68 -22.04
N VAL A 143 9.97 12.98 -21.85
CA VAL A 143 9.16 13.56 -20.76
C VAL A 143 7.77 13.85 -21.30
N ILE A 144 6.78 13.20 -20.71
CA ILE A 144 5.36 13.29 -21.10
C ILE A 144 4.60 13.93 -19.93
N ILE A 145 3.81 14.96 -20.18
CA ILE A 145 2.96 15.59 -19.18
C ILE A 145 1.49 15.29 -19.46
N VAL A 146 0.72 15.15 -18.39
CA VAL A 146 -0.72 14.81 -18.50
C VAL A 146 -1.50 15.93 -19.16
N ALA A 147 -1.22 17.18 -18.79
CA ALA A 147 -1.83 18.38 -19.36
C ALA A 147 -0.86 19.57 -19.27
N GLY A 148 -1.22 20.67 -19.98
CA GLY A 148 -0.40 21.88 -20.04
C GLY A 148 0.70 21.81 -21.09
N SER A 149 1.68 22.74 -21.03
CA SER A 149 2.81 22.81 -21.96
C SER A 149 4.07 23.23 -21.22
N ARG A 150 5.18 22.54 -21.44
CA ARG A 150 6.53 22.90 -20.98
C ARG A 150 7.55 22.60 -22.07
N PRO A 151 8.61 23.41 -22.20
CA PRO A 151 9.67 23.15 -23.20
C PRO A 151 10.27 21.76 -23.01
N GLY A 152 10.44 21.01 -24.11
CA GLY A 152 11.03 19.67 -24.10
C GLY A 152 10.10 18.56 -23.60
N THR A 153 8.80 18.82 -23.45
CA THR A 153 7.80 17.82 -23.06
C THR A 153 6.78 17.56 -24.18
N VAL A 154 6.14 16.39 -24.13
CA VAL A 154 4.97 16.04 -24.93
C VAL A 154 3.74 16.04 -24.02
N SER A 155 2.71 16.80 -24.40
CA SER A 155 1.45 16.88 -23.65
C SER A 155 0.47 15.81 -24.13
N LEU A 156 -0.05 14.97 -23.23
CA LEU A 156 -1.11 14.01 -23.58
C LEU A 156 -2.40 14.71 -23.99
N ALA A 157 -2.69 15.89 -23.43
CA ALA A 157 -3.86 16.67 -23.81
C ALA A 157 -3.79 17.08 -25.30
N ASP A 158 -2.61 17.45 -25.81
CA ASP A 158 -2.41 17.85 -27.21
C ASP A 158 -2.53 16.67 -28.20
N LEU A 159 -2.46 15.44 -27.70
CA LEU A 159 -2.58 14.20 -28.47
C LEU A 159 -3.99 13.61 -28.46
N ALA A 160 -4.99 14.36 -28.00
CA ALA A 160 -6.38 13.93 -28.05
C ALA A 160 -6.79 13.58 -29.49
N GLY A 161 -7.60 12.51 -29.65
CA GLY A 161 -8.01 12.04 -30.97
C GLY A 161 -6.99 11.22 -31.73
N SER A 162 -5.86 10.84 -31.10
CA SER A 162 -4.89 9.92 -31.69
C SER A 162 -5.54 8.56 -32.04
N PRO A 163 -5.10 7.89 -33.13
CA PRO A 163 -5.65 6.60 -33.55
C PRO A 163 -5.52 5.51 -32.48
N ARG A 164 -6.64 4.84 -32.18
CA ARG A 164 -6.69 3.74 -31.20
C ARG A 164 -5.75 2.60 -31.60
N GLN A 165 -5.17 1.96 -30.61
CA GLN A 165 -4.23 0.86 -30.76
C GLN A 165 -4.87 -0.45 -30.28
N ALA A 166 -4.66 -1.54 -31.02
CA ALA A 166 -5.03 -2.86 -30.54
C ALA A 166 -4.24 -3.22 -29.27
N PRO A 167 -4.88 -3.85 -28.28
CA PRO A 167 -4.19 -4.22 -27.05
C PRO A 167 -3.12 -5.27 -27.32
N VAL A 168 -1.97 -5.11 -26.64
CA VAL A 168 -0.84 -6.05 -26.72
C VAL A 168 -0.81 -6.91 -25.46
N VAL A 169 -0.91 -8.23 -25.63
CA VAL A 169 -0.77 -9.20 -24.54
C VAL A 169 0.68 -9.66 -24.46
N PRO A 170 1.43 -9.30 -23.41
CA PRO A 170 2.80 -9.77 -23.25
C PRO A 170 2.83 -11.26 -22.86
N HIS A 171 4.00 -11.90 -23.04
CA HIS A 171 4.20 -13.26 -22.51
C HIS A 171 4.07 -13.27 -20.98
N LEU A 172 3.51 -14.35 -20.43
CA LEU A 172 3.18 -14.54 -19.02
C LEU A 172 4.29 -14.20 -18.02
N ASP A 173 5.54 -14.45 -18.40
CA ASP A 173 6.71 -14.36 -17.52
C ASP A 173 7.56 -13.11 -17.78
N LEU A 174 7.19 -12.27 -18.75
CA LEU A 174 7.86 -10.99 -18.97
C LEU A 174 7.39 -9.94 -17.95
N PRO A 175 8.22 -8.91 -17.67
CA PRO A 175 7.81 -7.78 -16.87
C PRO A 175 6.51 -7.15 -17.41
N ALA A 176 5.55 -6.91 -16.53
CA ALA A 176 4.23 -6.34 -16.87
C ALA A 176 3.82 -5.18 -15.97
N LEU A 177 4.46 -5.03 -14.82
CA LEU A 177 4.27 -3.94 -13.86
C LEU A 177 5.51 -3.88 -12.97
N MET A 178 5.95 -2.69 -12.62
CA MET A 178 6.89 -2.46 -11.53
C MET A 178 6.26 -1.57 -10.47
N THR A 179 6.44 -1.95 -9.21
CA THR A 179 6.14 -1.12 -8.04
C THR A 179 7.42 -0.93 -7.25
N HIS A 180 7.43 -0.03 -6.27
CA HIS A 180 8.61 0.10 -5.43
C HIS A 180 8.33 -0.26 -3.97
N THR A 181 9.38 -0.65 -3.25
CA THR A 181 9.30 -0.81 -1.79
C THR A 181 9.27 0.56 -1.11
N SER A 182 8.88 0.59 0.17
CA SER A 182 8.79 1.82 0.95
C SER A 182 10.11 2.57 1.17
N GLY A 183 11.25 1.95 0.84
CA GLY A 183 12.55 2.63 0.93
C GLY A 183 13.02 2.95 2.36
N THR A 184 12.52 2.25 3.38
CA THR A 184 12.89 2.49 4.79
C THR A 184 14.39 2.39 5.08
N THR A 185 15.16 1.75 4.18
CA THR A 185 16.61 1.50 4.32
C THR A 185 17.45 2.10 3.21
N GLY A 186 16.98 3.12 2.52
CA GLY A 186 17.69 3.79 1.40
C GLY A 186 16.85 3.90 0.14
N LEU A 187 17.50 3.97 -1.03
CA LEU A 187 16.80 4.07 -2.31
C LEU A 187 15.79 2.91 -2.49
N PRO A 188 14.52 3.21 -2.82
CA PRO A 188 13.51 2.19 -3.03
C PRO A 188 13.92 1.16 -4.08
N LYS A 189 13.61 -0.12 -3.82
CA LYS A 189 13.83 -1.20 -4.77
C LYS A 189 12.64 -1.27 -5.74
N LEU A 190 12.90 -1.40 -7.03
CA LEU A 190 11.87 -1.63 -8.04
C LEU A 190 11.51 -3.13 -8.10
N VAL A 191 10.32 -3.47 -7.65
CA VAL A 191 9.81 -4.85 -7.59
C VAL A 191 9.13 -5.19 -8.90
N VAL A 192 9.64 -6.20 -9.61
CA VAL A 192 9.18 -6.57 -10.96
C VAL A 192 8.12 -7.66 -10.89
N HIS A 193 6.97 -7.40 -11.50
CA HIS A 193 5.86 -8.33 -11.60
C HIS A 193 5.61 -8.73 -13.05
N SER A 194 5.25 -10.00 -13.27
CA SER A 194 4.75 -10.50 -14.54
C SER A 194 3.24 -10.74 -14.47
N ALA A 195 2.60 -11.00 -15.60
CA ALA A 195 1.19 -11.37 -15.64
C ALA A 195 0.90 -12.63 -14.79
N ARG A 196 1.83 -13.59 -14.74
CA ARG A 196 1.75 -14.78 -13.89
C ARG A 196 1.80 -14.44 -12.41
N THR A 197 2.75 -13.62 -11.98
CA THR A 197 2.90 -13.25 -10.55
C THR A 197 1.75 -12.35 -10.08
N LEU A 198 1.25 -11.46 -10.94
CA LEU A 198 0.04 -10.67 -10.67
C LEU A 198 -1.19 -11.58 -10.49
N HIS A 199 -1.37 -12.61 -11.32
CA HIS A 199 -2.43 -13.59 -11.14
C HIS A 199 -2.29 -14.35 -9.82
N GLY A 200 -1.06 -14.73 -9.43
CA GLY A 200 -0.79 -15.37 -8.15
C GLY A 200 -1.18 -14.49 -6.95
N ARG A 201 -1.03 -13.17 -7.05
CA ARG A 201 -1.48 -12.19 -6.03
C ARG A 201 -2.98 -11.95 -6.04
N TYR A 202 -3.59 -12.02 -7.21
CA TYR A 202 -5.03 -11.85 -7.40
C TYR A 202 -5.83 -12.99 -6.76
N ARG A 203 -5.40 -14.23 -6.93
CA ARG A 203 -6.16 -15.43 -6.52
C ARG A 203 -6.61 -15.46 -5.07
N PRO A 204 -5.77 -15.25 -4.05
CA PRO A 204 -6.21 -15.25 -2.66
C PRO A 204 -7.24 -14.16 -2.37
N GLN A 205 -7.11 -13.00 -3.00
CA GLN A 205 -8.04 -11.88 -2.84
C GLN A 205 -9.40 -12.18 -3.51
N ALA A 206 -9.38 -12.70 -4.73
CA ALA A 206 -10.59 -13.11 -5.44
C ALA A 206 -11.38 -14.16 -4.63
N LYS A 207 -10.70 -15.15 -4.05
CA LYS A 207 -11.34 -16.16 -3.18
C LYS A 207 -11.98 -15.55 -1.94
N LEU A 208 -11.37 -14.53 -1.32
CA LEU A 208 -11.99 -13.82 -0.20
C LEU A 208 -13.27 -13.11 -0.64
N PHE A 209 -13.24 -12.42 -1.77
CA PHE A 209 -14.42 -11.76 -2.32
C PHE A 209 -15.49 -12.74 -2.81
N ASP A 210 -15.13 -13.96 -3.22
CA ASP A 210 -16.11 -15.01 -3.58
C ASP A 210 -16.95 -15.47 -2.36
N MET A 211 -16.47 -15.25 -1.13
CA MET A 211 -17.23 -15.48 0.09
C MET A 211 -18.24 -14.36 0.40
N ILE A 212 -18.05 -13.18 -0.20
CA ILE A 212 -18.96 -12.04 -0.09
C ILE A 212 -20.01 -12.18 -1.18
N ARG A 213 -21.25 -12.51 -0.79
CA ARG A 213 -22.34 -12.79 -1.74
C ARG A 213 -23.04 -11.53 -2.22
N GLU A 214 -23.04 -10.49 -1.38
CA GLU A 214 -23.68 -9.20 -1.67
C GLU A 214 -22.81 -8.37 -2.61
N HIS A 215 -23.44 -7.64 -3.53
CA HIS A 215 -22.78 -6.63 -4.37
C HIS A 215 -22.64 -5.32 -3.59
N GLU A 216 -21.72 -5.29 -2.63
CA GLU A 216 -21.46 -4.12 -1.80
C GLU A 216 -20.76 -3.03 -2.60
N THR A 217 -21.09 -1.76 -2.32
CA THR A 217 -20.26 -0.63 -2.70
C THR A 217 -18.96 -0.68 -1.90
N VAL A 218 -17.82 -0.59 -2.58
CA VAL A 218 -16.49 -0.72 -1.96
C VAL A 218 -15.80 0.63 -1.93
N ALA A 219 -15.54 1.16 -0.74
CA ALA A 219 -14.72 2.35 -0.55
C ALA A 219 -13.24 1.94 -0.40
N LEU A 220 -12.38 2.58 -1.19
CA LEU A 220 -10.94 2.34 -1.23
C LEU A 220 -10.18 3.62 -0.91
N HIS A 221 -9.43 3.64 0.18
CA HIS A 221 -8.42 4.65 0.47
C HIS A 221 -7.07 3.95 0.63
N VAL A 222 -6.44 3.65 -0.49
CA VAL A 222 -5.14 2.95 -0.55
C VAL A 222 -4.22 3.63 -1.57
N SER A 223 -2.92 3.56 -1.33
CA SER A 223 -1.92 4.18 -2.22
C SER A 223 -2.10 3.73 -3.68
N TYR A 224 -2.22 4.68 -4.61
CA TYR A 224 -2.41 4.44 -6.03
C TYR A 224 -1.20 3.77 -6.71
N VAL A 225 -0.02 3.89 -6.13
CA VAL A 225 1.23 3.32 -6.66
C VAL A 225 1.61 1.99 -6.01
N HIS A 226 0.86 1.54 -5.01
CA HIS A 226 1.06 0.23 -4.41
C HIS A 226 0.32 -0.85 -5.21
N SER A 227 0.90 -2.05 -5.33
CA SER A 227 0.30 -3.17 -6.08
C SER A 227 -1.10 -3.57 -5.60
N ARG A 228 -1.53 -3.13 -4.41
CA ARG A 228 -2.89 -3.39 -3.89
C ARG A 228 -3.96 -2.71 -4.73
N MET A 229 -3.76 -1.47 -5.17
CA MET A 229 -4.78 -0.74 -5.95
C MET A 229 -5.09 -1.43 -7.29
N PRO A 230 -4.13 -1.70 -8.20
CA PRO A 230 -4.44 -2.41 -9.44
C PRO A 230 -5.02 -3.81 -9.20
N LEU A 231 -4.63 -4.50 -8.10
CA LEU A 231 -5.22 -5.79 -7.76
C LEU A 231 -6.63 -5.66 -7.20
N ALA A 232 -6.96 -4.59 -6.45
CA ALA A 232 -8.34 -4.29 -6.05
C ALA A 232 -9.23 -4.10 -7.29
N LEU A 233 -8.78 -3.26 -8.23
CA LEU A 233 -9.50 -3.06 -9.49
C LEU A 233 -9.71 -4.38 -10.26
N ALA A 234 -8.68 -5.24 -10.32
CA ALA A 234 -8.77 -6.54 -10.98
C ALA A 234 -9.76 -7.51 -10.30
N VAL A 235 -10.03 -7.34 -9.01
CA VAL A 235 -11.05 -8.12 -8.27
C VAL A 235 -12.44 -7.51 -8.44
N LEU A 236 -12.57 -6.20 -8.25
CA LEU A 236 -13.85 -5.51 -8.12
C LEU A 236 -14.53 -5.24 -9.47
N LEU A 237 -13.77 -4.80 -10.47
CA LEU A 237 -14.30 -4.48 -11.79
C LEU A 237 -15.02 -5.67 -12.46
N PRO A 238 -14.40 -6.89 -12.58
CA PRO A 238 -15.07 -8.05 -13.18
C PRO A 238 -16.27 -8.57 -12.39
N ARG A 239 -16.40 -8.19 -11.11
CA ARG A 239 -17.53 -8.54 -10.25
C ARG A 239 -18.68 -7.54 -10.36
N GLY A 240 -18.46 -6.37 -10.97
CA GLY A 240 -19.43 -5.31 -11.06
C GLY A 240 -19.68 -4.58 -9.73
N ASN A 241 -18.72 -4.59 -8.79
CA ASN A 241 -18.88 -3.86 -7.55
C ASN A 241 -18.76 -2.34 -7.78
N PRO A 242 -19.74 -1.51 -7.41
CA PRO A 242 -19.57 -0.07 -7.41
C PRO A 242 -18.43 0.34 -6.48
N MET A 243 -17.67 1.36 -6.84
CA MET A 243 -16.50 1.77 -6.06
C MET A 243 -16.57 3.25 -5.68
N VAL A 244 -16.04 3.56 -4.49
CA VAL A 244 -15.73 4.91 -4.02
C VAL A 244 -14.23 4.96 -3.82
N ILE A 245 -13.52 5.75 -4.62
CA ILE A 245 -12.05 5.85 -4.58
C ILE A 245 -11.67 7.18 -3.99
N MET A 246 -10.93 7.14 -2.89
CA MET A 246 -10.63 8.28 -2.04
C MET A 246 -9.15 8.63 -2.09
N ASN A 247 -8.89 9.93 -2.17
CA ASN A 247 -7.58 10.54 -2.03
C ASN A 247 -7.42 11.26 -0.68
N ASP A 248 -8.52 11.78 -0.15
CA ASP A 248 -8.57 12.53 1.11
C ASP A 248 -9.12 11.64 2.23
N ALA A 249 -8.31 11.45 3.29
CA ALA A 249 -8.67 10.69 4.48
C ALA A 249 -9.29 11.53 5.59
N GLU A 250 -9.47 12.84 5.38
CA GLU A 250 -10.03 13.73 6.41
C GLU A 250 -11.39 13.18 6.90
N PRO A 251 -11.58 12.99 8.23
CA PRO A 251 -12.77 12.33 8.77
C PRO A 251 -14.09 12.95 8.37
N GLU A 252 -14.20 14.28 8.40
CA GLU A 252 -15.44 14.98 8.04
C GLU A 252 -15.76 14.84 6.54
N HIS A 253 -14.73 14.79 5.69
CA HIS A 253 -14.87 14.49 4.27
C HIS A 253 -15.39 13.05 4.06
N ALA A 254 -14.75 12.08 4.71
CA ALA A 254 -15.16 10.68 4.67
C ALA A 254 -16.60 10.50 5.19
N ALA A 255 -16.98 11.21 6.27
CA ALA A 255 -18.33 11.16 6.82
C ALA A 255 -19.40 11.54 5.80
N ARG A 256 -19.23 12.68 5.12
CA ARG A 256 -20.15 13.16 4.10
C ARG A 256 -20.24 12.21 2.91
N LEU A 257 -19.07 11.79 2.39
CA LEU A 257 -18.99 10.90 1.23
C LEU A 257 -19.64 9.53 1.51
N TRP A 258 -19.40 8.95 2.67
CA TRP A 258 -19.97 7.63 3.01
C TRP A 258 -21.42 7.70 3.47
N ALA A 259 -21.90 8.81 4.02
CA ALA A 259 -23.32 9.01 4.26
C ALA A 259 -24.11 9.01 2.94
N GLU A 260 -23.55 9.58 1.87
CA GLU A 260 -24.14 9.57 0.52
C GLU A 260 -24.02 8.21 -0.16
N THR A 261 -22.81 7.64 -0.21
CA THR A 261 -22.48 6.45 -1.01
C THR A 261 -22.78 5.13 -0.31
N ARG A 262 -22.95 5.14 1.02
CA ARG A 262 -23.31 4.00 1.88
C ARG A 262 -22.48 2.73 1.61
N PRO A 263 -21.16 2.78 1.68
CA PRO A 263 -20.33 1.61 1.39
C PRO A 263 -20.65 0.45 2.34
N GLY A 264 -20.69 -0.77 1.80
CA GLY A 264 -20.78 -2.00 2.60
C GLY A 264 -19.41 -2.60 2.91
N PHE A 265 -18.38 -2.15 2.19
CA PHE A 265 -17.00 -2.58 2.36
C PHE A 265 -16.07 -1.35 2.35
N ILE A 266 -15.16 -1.26 3.32
CA ILE A 266 -14.12 -0.21 3.37
C ILE A 266 -12.76 -0.88 3.47
N GLU A 267 -11.83 -0.49 2.60
CA GLU A 267 -10.42 -0.87 2.69
C GLU A 267 -9.52 0.35 2.78
N SER A 268 -8.63 0.35 3.78
CA SER A 268 -7.71 1.46 3.99
C SER A 268 -6.45 1.04 4.74
N HIS A 269 -5.57 2.02 4.94
CA HIS A 269 -4.41 1.93 5.81
C HIS A 269 -4.85 1.90 7.28
N PRO A 270 -4.08 1.25 8.19
CA PRO A 270 -4.38 1.25 9.63
C PRO A 270 -4.53 2.67 10.21
N ASN A 271 -3.66 3.58 9.81
CA ASN A 271 -3.67 4.97 10.31
C ASN A 271 -4.97 5.70 9.96
N SER A 272 -5.47 5.53 8.73
CA SER A 272 -6.76 6.12 8.35
C SER A 272 -7.91 5.56 9.19
N PHE A 273 -7.90 4.25 9.48
CA PHE A 273 -8.90 3.67 10.37
C PHE A 273 -8.82 4.22 11.80
N MET A 274 -7.61 4.52 12.30
CA MET A 274 -7.44 5.15 13.61
C MET A 274 -8.00 6.59 13.61
N GLU A 275 -7.74 7.36 12.56
CA GLU A 275 -8.32 8.70 12.38
C GLU A 275 -9.85 8.64 12.26
N TRP A 276 -10.39 7.62 11.59
CA TRP A 276 -11.82 7.42 11.39
C TRP A 276 -12.57 6.83 12.61
N GLU A 277 -11.90 6.56 13.71
CA GLU A 277 -12.56 6.17 14.95
C GLU A 277 -13.63 7.18 15.41
N VAL A 278 -13.40 8.48 15.15
CA VAL A 278 -14.34 9.55 15.47
C VAL A 278 -15.67 9.42 14.71
N LEU A 279 -15.67 8.71 13.57
CA LEU A 279 -16.87 8.46 12.76
C LEU A 279 -17.84 7.48 13.41
N ALA A 280 -17.42 6.74 14.43
CA ALA A 280 -18.29 5.80 15.14
C ALA A 280 -19.51 6.49 15.78
N ASP A 281 -19.30 7.71 16.30
CA ASP A 281 -20.32 8.51 16.99
C ASP A 281 -20.80 9.70 16.14
N HIS A 282 -20.43 9.74 14.85
CA HIS A 282 -20.74 10.87 13.97
C HIS A 282 -22.24 10.96 13.65
N PRO A 283 -22.86 12.17 13.68
CA PRO A 283 -24.31 12.35 13.48
C PRO A 283 -24.83 11.80 12.14
N LEU A 284 -24.04 11.85 11.07
CA LEU A 284 -24.39 11.30 9.75
C LEU A 284 -24.35 9.77 9.69
N ARG A 285 -23.84 9.10 10.74
CA ARG A 285 -23.70 7.64 10.84
C ARG A 285 -23.09 6.98 9.60
N PRO A 286 -21.94 7.48 9.09
CA PRO A 286 -21.37 7.06 7.82
C PRO A 286 -20.98 5.57 7.78
N LEU A 287 -20.73 4.96 8.96
CA LEU A 287 -20.35 3.56 9.10
C LEU A 287 -21.53 2.60 9.24
N SER A 288 -22.78 3.10 9.34
CA SER A 288 -23.98 2.28 9.65
C SER A 288 -24.20 1.11 8.68
N ASN A 289 -23.83 1.27 7.40
CA ASN A 289 -24.00 0.23 6.37
C ASN A 289 -22.79 -0.68 6.18
N VAL A 290 -21.65 -0.40 6.82
CA VAL A 290 -20.41 -1.15 6.59
C VAL A 290 -20.49 -2.54 7.21
N LYS A 291 -20.36 -3.58 6.40
CA LYS A 291 -20.28 -4.97 6.84
C LYS A 291 -18.86 -5.48 6.92
N TYR A 292 -17.99 -4.98 6.04
CA TYR A 292 -16.62 -5.46 5.93
C TYR A 292 -15.63 -4.29 6.01
N PHE A 293 -14.68 -4.42 6.91
CA PHE A 293 -13.49 -3.57 6.97
C PHE A 293 -12.29 -4.42 6.59
N SER A 294 -11.36 -3.86 5.83
CA SER A 294 -10.12 -4.57 5.45
C SER A 294 -8.93 -3.65 5.56
N THR A 295 -7.84 -4.18 6.11
CA THR A 295 -6.56 -3.48 6.13
C THR A 295 -5.41 -4.39 5.71
N THR A 296 -4.41 -3.76 5.12
CA THR A 296 -3.10 -4.34 4.82
C THR A 296 -2.04 -3.27 5.10
N PHE A 297 -0.78 -3.51 4.82
CA PHE A 297 0.36 -2.61 4.99
C PHE A 297 1.00 -2.65 6.37
N ASP A 298 0.23 -2.58 7.47
CA ASP A 298 0.73 -2.60 8.84
C ASP A 298 -0.28 -3.25 9.79
N ALA A 299 0.12 -3.46 11.06
CA ALA A 299 -0.80 -3.91 12.10
C ALA A 299 -1.82 -2.82 12.43
N ILE A 300 -3.01 -3.24 12.88
CA ILE A 300 -4.05 -2.35 13.37
C ILE A 300 -4.34 -2.64 14.83
N HIS A 301 -4.61 -1.59 15.59
CA HIS A 301 -4.88 -1.71 17.02
C HIS A 301 -6.23 -2.39 17.30
N PRO A 302 -6.32 -3.34 18.24
CA PRO A 302 -7.56 -4.03 18.58
C PRO A 302 -8.72 -3.11 18.99
N SER A 303 -8.45 -2.00 19.70
CA SER A 303 -9.48 -1.02 20.08
C SER A 303 -10.11 -0.34 18.87
N THR A 304 -9.31 -0.01 17.85
CA THR A 304 -9.80 0.57 16.59
C THR A 304 -10.74 -0.39 15.89
N MET A 305 -10.34 -1.66 15.74
CA MET A 305 -11.20 -2.69 15.15
C MET A 305 -12.52 -2.84 15.93
N HIS A 306 -12.44 -2.89 17.26
CA HIS A 306 -13.60 -3.02 18.13
C HIS A 306 -14.57 -1.86 17.92
N LYS A 307 -14.08 -0.63 17.94
CA LYS A 307 -14.87 0.60 17.80
C LYS A 307 -15.58 0.66 16.43
N LEU A 308 -14.86 0.39 15.35
CA LEU A 308 -15.44 0.38 14.01
C LEU A 308 -16.49 -0.73 13.83
N LEU A 309 -16.24 -1.93 14.34
CA LEU A 309 -17.20 -3.04 14.28
C LEU A 309 -18.49 -2.76 15.07
N HIS A 310 -18.45 -1.92 16.10
CA HIS A 310 -19.64 -1.54 16.87
C HIS A 310 -20.39 -0.35 16.27
N ALA A 311 -19.76 0.42 15.38
CA ALA A 311 -20.37 1.58 14.72
C ALA A 311 -21.35 1.22 13.59
N THR A 312 -21.39 -0.03 13.15
CA THR A 312 -22.25 -0.48 12.05
C THR A 312 -23.55 -1.14 12.56
N ASP A 313 -24.65 -0.97 11.81
CA ASP A 313 -25.92 -1.63 12.06
C ASP A 313 -26.00 -3.03 11.42
N ARG A 314 -25.04 -3.38 10.59
CA ARG A 314 -25.04 -4.66 9.87
C ARG A 314 -24.85 -5.83 10.82
N SER A 315 -25.56 -6.92 10.57
CA SER A 315 -25.37 -8.16 11.31
C SER A 315 -24.02 -8.79 10.99
N SER A 316 -23.32 -9.28 12.02
CA SER A 316 -22.05 -10.01 11.90
C SER A 316 -21.00 -9.28 11.04
N PRO A 317 -20.67 -8.02 11.35
CA PRO A 317 -19.62 -7.32 10.64
C PRO A 317 -18.27 -8.00 10.89
N LEU A 318 -17.36 -7.84 9.92
CA LEU A 318 -16.03 -8.46 9.94
C LEU A 318 -14.96 -7.40 9.66
N PHE A 319 -13.94 -7.38 10.49
CA PHE A 319 -12.69 -6.67 10.20
C PHE A 319 -11.64 -7.68 9.72
N TYR A 320 -11.05 -7.48 8.54
CA TYR A 320 -10.09 -8.40 7.96
C TYR A 320 -8.71 -7.76 7.86
N GLN A 321 -7.74 -8.38 8.51
CA GLN A 321 -6.32 -7.97 8.44
C GLN A 321 -5.56 -8.93 7.54
N ILE A 322 -4.74 -8.37 6.63
CA ILE A 322 -3.93 -9.16 5.69
C ILE A 322 -2.47 -8.75 5.85
N TYR A 323 -1.63 -9.73 6.16
CA TYR A 323 -0.19 -9.56 6.13
C TYR A 323 0.38 -10.01 4.79
N GLY A 324 1.30 -9.23 4.27
CA GLY A 324 2.03 -9.51 3.05
C GLY A 324 3.23 -8.58 2.86
N GLN A 325 3.96 -8.80 1.79
CA GLN A 325 5.16 -8.02 1.45
C GLN A 325 5.10 -7.59 -0.02
N SER A 326 5.80 -6.50 -0.36
CA SER A 326 5.88 -6.03 -1.76
C SER A 326 6.41 -7.12 -2.70
N GLU A 327 7.25 -8.00 -2.22
CA GLU A 327 7.88 -9.07 -2.98
C GLU A 327 6.95 -10.29 -3.20
N THR A 328 6.01 -10.54 -2.30
CA THR A 328 5.21 -11.77 -2.30
C THR A 328 3.71 -11.57 -2.50
N GLY A 329 3.19 -10.36 -2.21
CA GLY A 329 1.77 -10.09 -2.14
C GLY A 329 1.15 -10.60 -0.82
N PRO A 330 -0.17 -10.80 -0.75
CA PRO A 330 -0.85 -11.28 0.44
C PRO A 330 -0.41 -12.70 0.79
N LEU A 331 -0.10 -12.95 2.06
CA LEU A 331 0.46 -14.21 2.57
C LEU A 331 -0.46 -14.92 3.54
N VAL A 332 -0.92 -14.19 4.56
CA VAL A 332 -1.79 -14.70 5.60
C VAL A 332 -2.87 -13.68 5.91
N GLY A 333 -3.97 -14.12 6.48
CA GLY A 333 -5.06 -13.24 6.87
C GLY A 333 -5.80 -13.72 8.10
N ARG A 334 -6.40 -12.78 8.82
CA ARG A 334 -7.22 -13.01 10.00
C ARG A 334 -8.45 -12.11 9.98
N GLY A 335 -9.61 -12.70 10.30
CA GLY A 335 -10.86 -11.99 10.49
C GLY A 335 -11.16 -11.77 11.98
N PHE A 336 -11.68 -10.60 12.32
CA PHE A 336 -12.11 -10.23 13.67
C PHE A 336 -13.59 -9.85 13.65
N THR A 337 -14.31 -10.31 14.66
CA THR A 337 -15.73 -9.99 14.89
C THR A 337 -15.87 -9.07 16.10
N ARG A 338 -17.07 -8.57 16.36
CA ARG A 338 -17.35 -7.80 17.60
C ARG A 338 -16.90 -8.53 18.87
N ALA A 339 -17.08 -9.84 18.90
CA ALA A 339 -16.73 -10.65 20.07
C ALA A 339 -15.23 -10.89 20.23
N THR A 340 -14.45 -10.85 19.14
CA THR A 340 -13.04 -11.23 19.17
C THR A 340 -12.08 -10.06 19.01
N ALA A 341 -12.55 -8.87 18.62
CA ALA A 341 -11.69 -7.74 18.33
C ALA A 341 -10.97 -7.18 19.57
N LEU A 342 -11.69 -6.90 20.66
CA LEU A 342 -11.14 -6.22 21.84
C LEU A 342 -10.07 -7.04 22.58
N GLY A 343 -10.23 -8.38 22.61
CA GLY A 343 -9.26 -9.28 23.24
C GLY A 343 -8.20 -9.82 22.30
N ALA A 344 -8.15 -9.32 21.07
CA ALA A 344 -7.22 -9.82 20.07
C ALA A 344 -5.78 -9.33 20.35
N ASP A 345 -4.82 -10.15 19.93
CA ASP A 345 -3.45 -9.70 19.72
C ASP A 345 -3.31 -9.28 18.25
N GLY A 346 -3.09 -7.99 17.99
CA GLY A 346 -2.98 -7.41 16.63
C GLY A 346 -1.78 -7.96 15.84
N ARG A 347 -0.80 -8.52 16.53
CA ARG A 347 0.37 -9.16 15.91
C ARG A 347 0.11 -10.59 15.42
N CYS A 348 -0.99 -11.23 15.84
CA CYS A 348 -1.42 -12.50 15.28
C CYS A 348 -2.06 -12.28 13.91
N GLN A 349 -1.31 -12.57 12.85
CA GLN A 349 -1.67 -12.32 11.47
C GLN A 349 -2.59 -13.39 10.86
N GLY A 350 -2.85 -14.49 11.57
CA GLY A 350 -3.72 -15.57 11.12
C GLY A 350 -3.01 -16.66 10.34
N HIS A 351 -3.68 -17.16 9.30
CA HIS A 351 -3.30 -18.36 8.57
C HIS A 351 -3.00 -18.06 7.11
N ALA A 352 -2.15 -18.88 6.49
CA ALA A 352 -1.86 -18.83 5.07
C ALA A 352 -3.13 -19.07 4.23
N PHE A 353 -3.21 -18.43 3.06
CA PHE A 353 -4.30 -18.68 2.12
C PHE A 353 -4.18 -20.07 1.52
N PRO A 354 -5.18 -20.96 1.72
CA PRO A 354 -5.10 -22.34 1.25
C PRO A 354 -4.80 -22.43 -0.25
N SER A 355 -3.86 -23.29 -0.61
CA SER A 355 -3.40 -23.55 -1.98
C SER A 355 -2.68 -22.40 -2.70
N ASP A 356 -2.59 -21.21 -2.11
CA ASP A 356 -1.97 -20.04 -2.74
C ASP A 356 -0.67 -19.62 -2.05
N THR A 357 -0.62 -19.75 -0.72
CA THR A 357 0.54 -19.32 0.07
C THR A 357 0.90 -20.38 1.13
N LYS A 358 2.16 -20.39 1.51
CA LYS A 358 2.67 -21.20 2.63
C LYS A 358 3.71 -20.40 3.38
N PHE A 359 3.83 -20.63 4.70
CA PHE A 359 4.94 -20.14 5.48
C PHE A 359 5.56 -21.24 6.34
N ARG A 360 6.84 -21.11 6.64
CA ARG A 360 7.56 -21.90 7.62
C ARG A 360 8.40 -20.96 8.48
N LEU A 361 8.71 -21.43 9.65
CA LEU A 361 9.60 -20.72 10.59
C LEU A 361 10.97 -21.40 10.58
N VAL A 362 12.02 -20.59 10.45
CA VAL A 362 13.39 -21.08 10.38
C VAL A 362 14.17 -20.55 11.58
N SER A 363 14.71 -21.44 12.36
CA SER A 363 15.49 -21.09 13.54
C SER A 363 16.72 -20.24 13.18
N ARG A 364 17.01 -19.24 14.01
CA ARG A 364 18.16 -18.35 13.87
C ARG A 364 19.44 -18.92 14.51
N ASN A 365 19.29 -19.88 15.43
CA ASN A 365 20.38 -20.38 16.30
C ASN A 365 20.33 -21.90 16.50
N GLY A 366 19.54 -22.63 15.72
CA GLY A 366 19.37 -24.07 15.80
C GLY A 366 18.44 -24.57 16.92
N LYS A 367 17.96 -23.67 17.82
CA LYS A 367 16.96 -24.00 18.84
C LYS A 367 15.56 -23.97 18.28
N GLU A 368 14.59 -24.57 18.96
CA GLU A 368 13.18 -24.51 18.60
C GLU A 368 12.69 -23.06 18.49
N VAL A 369 11.85 -22.79 17.48
CA VAL A 369 11.23 -21.47 17.30
C VAL A 369 10.01 -21.36 18.20
N THR A 370 10.10 -20.45 19.15
CA THR A 370 9.06 -20.14 20.14
C THR A 370 8.87 -18.64 20.23
N ARG A 371 7.95 -18.18 21.08
CA ARG A 371 7.80 -16.75 21.39
C ARG A 371 9.12 -16.14 21.87
N ASP A 372 9.84 -16.82 22.78
CA ASP A 372 11.07 -16.31 23.36
C ASP A 372 12.31 -16.52 22.47
N ASN A 373 12.19 -17.36 21.44
CA ASN A 373 13.22 -17.61 20.44
C ASN A 373 12.62 -17.52 19.03
N PRO A 374 12.25 -16.31 18.56
CA PRO A 374 11.59 -16.14 17.27
C PRO A 374 12.50 -16.51 16.10
N GLY A 375 11.90 -17.04 15.05
CA GLY A 375 12.58 -17.44 13.82
C GLY A 375 12.30 -16.52 12.65
N TYR A 376 13.06 -16.71 11.58
CA TYR A 376 12.77 -16.10 10.30
C TYR A 376 11.46 -16.67 9.70
N ILE A 377 10.69 -15.81 9.07
CA ILE A 377 9.50 -16.20 8.35
C ILE A 377 9.88 -16.40 6.88
N ASP A 378 10.01 -17.66 6.48
CA ASP A 378 10.19 -18.04 5.09
C ASP A 378 8.81 -18.31 4.47
N VAL A 379 8.56 -17.78 3.25
CA VAL A 379 7.26 -17.89 2.59
C VAL A 379 7.36 -18.41 1.17
N GLN A 380 6.32 -19.11 0.73
CA GLN A 380 6.09 -19.45 -0.67
C GLN A 380 4.77 -18.87 -1.10
N ALA A 381 4.78 -18.14 -2.22
CA ALA A 381 3.59 -17.57 -2.83
C ALA A 381 3.69 -17.61 -4.35
N ALA A 382 2.61 -17.97 -5.02
CA ALA A 382 2.52 -17.90 -6.48
C ALA A 382 2.67 -16.46 -7.00
N GLY A 383 2.38 -15.47 -6.14
CA GLY A 383 2.51 -14.04 -6.40
C GLY A 383 3.91 -13.47 -6.17
N ARG A 384 4.92 -14.30 -5.86
CA ARG A 384 6.29 -13.81 -5.64
C ARG A 384 6.83 -13.11 -6.89
N ALA A 385 7.36 -11.90 -6.72
CA ALA A 385 7.94 -11.08 -7.78
C ALA A 385 9.06 -11.80 -8.54
N LEU A 386 9.32 -11.36 -9.76
CA LEU A 386 10.42 -11.89 -10.58
C LEU A 386 11.79 -11.51 -10.01
N GLY A 387 11.89 -10.36 -9.36
CA GLY A 387 13.15 -9.83 -8.83
C GLY A 387 13.06 -8.36 -8.51
N TYR A 388 14.21 -7.78 -8.17
CA TYR A 388 14.42 -6.33 -8.13
C TYR A 388 15.09 -5.90 -9.44
N PHE A 389 14.53 -4.89 -10.10
CA PHE A 389 15.11 -4.36 -11.34
C PHE A 389 16.48 -3.73 -11.07
N GLY A 390 17.49 -4.21 -11.79
CA GLY A 390 18.88 -3.77 -11.63
C GLY A 390 19.59 -4.24 -10.34
N GLU A 391 18.90 -5.06 -9.48
CA GLU A 391 19.46 -5.53 -8.20
C GLU A 391 19.21 -7.03 -8.00
N ARG A 392 19.47 -7.85 -9.01
CA ARG A 392 19.18 -9.29 -9.03
C ARG A 392 19.87 -10.03 -7.88
N GLU A 393 21.14 -9.79 -7.64
CA GLU A 393 21.90 -10.43 -6.56
C GLU A 393 21.27 -10.15 -5.20
N ARG A 394 20.89 -8.89 -4.94
CA ARG A 394 20.20 -8.50 -3.71
C ARG A 394 18.86 -9.24 -3.50
N TYR A 395 18.14 -9.50 -4.57
CA TYR A 395 16.91 -10.30 -4.52
C TYR A 395 17.22 -11.77 -4.21
N ASP A 396 18.21 -12.35 -4.91
CA ASP A 396 18.54 -13.76 -4.82
C ASP A 396 19.09 -14.15 -3.42
N THR A 397 19.74 -13.21 -2.70
CA THR A 397 20.16 -13.44 -1.30
C THR A 397 18.99 -13.74 -0.34
N GLN A 398 17.76 -13.34 -0.70
CA GLN A 398 16.55 -13.61 0.09
C GLN A 398 15.87 -14.92 -0.30
N VAL A 399 16.35 -15.63 -1.32
CA VAL A 399 15.74 -16.87 -1.83
C VAL A 399 16.51 -18.09 -1.31
N HIS A 400 15.88 -18.89 -0.46
CA HIS A 400 16.47 -20.06 0.18
C HIS A 400 15.71 -21.33 -0.20
N GLY A 401 16.22 -22.11 -1.16
CA GLY A 401 15.58 -23.36 -1.61
C GLY A 401 14.15 -23.15 -2.14
N GLY A 402 13.92 -22.07 -2.88
CA GLY A 402 12.60 -21.71 -3.42
C GLY A 402 11.68 -20.94 -2.46
N TRP A 403 12.09 -20.76 -1.20
CA TRP A 403 11.40 -19.93 -0.20
C TRP A 403 11.95 -18.52 -0.22
N TRP A 404 11.07 -17.54 -0.07
CA TRP A 404 11.42 -16.14 0.14
C TRP A 404 11.57 -15.86 1.63
N ARG A 405 12.71 -15.33 2.06
CA ARG A 405 12.95 -14.86 3.42
C ARG A 405 12.77 -13.36 3.48
N GLY A 406 11.71 -12.90 4.15
CA GLY A 406 11.56 -11.51 4.54
C GLY A 406 12.50 -11.14 5.69
N MET A 407 12.44 -9.88 6.09
CA MET A 407 13.18 -9.40 7.26
C MET A 407 12.36 -9.53 8.56
N ASP A 408 11.17 -10.12 8.50
CA ASP A 408 10.25 -10.22 9.62
C ASP A 408 10.57 -11.48 10.46
N LEU A 409 10.49 -11.33 11.77
CA LEU A 409 10.65 -12.38 12.76
C LEU A 409 9.30 -12.74 13.37
N GLY A 410 9.14 -14.00 13.73
CA GLY A 410 7.89 -14.44 14.34
C GLY A 410 7.95 -15.87 14.86
N TYR A 411 6.82 -16.32 15.37
CA TYR A 411 6.62 -17.68 15.82
C TYR A 411 5.21 -18.16 15.43
N ARG A 412 4.92 -19.42 15.67
CA ARG A 412 3.59 -20.01 15.47
C ARG A 412 2.94 -20.21 16.83
N THR A 413 1.71 -19.73 16.97
CA THR A 413 0.90 -19.98 18.16
C THR A 413 0.44 -21.43 18.21
N ASP A 414 -0.04 -21.89 19.37
CA ASP A 414 -0.61 -23.24 19.54
C ASP A 414 -1.80 -23.50 18.59
N GLU A 415 -2.53 -22.44 18.22
CA GLU A 415 -3.63 -22.49 17.25
C GLU A 415 -3.14 -22.53 15.78
N GLY A 416 -1.81 -22.50 15.56
CA GLY A 416 -1.20 -22.52 14.24
C GLY A 416 -1.13 -21.15 13.54
N CYS A 417 -1.51 -20.08 14.23
CA CYS A 417 -1.47 -18.70 13.72
C CYS A 417 -0.03 -18.20 13.56
N LEU A 418 0.26 -17.48 12.50
CA LEU A 418 1.51 -16.72 12.37
C LEU A 418 1.45 -15.50 13.27
N HIS A 419 2.38 -15.41 14.21
CA HIS A 419 2.51 -14.25 15.08
C HIS A 419 3.80 -13.49 14.75
N LEU A 420 3.64 -12.20 14.41
CA LEU A 420 4.77 -11.31 14.16
C LEU A 420 5.33 -10.76 15.46
N LEU A 421 6.65 -10.58 15.51
CA LEU A 421 7.32 -9.86 16.59
C LEU A 421 7.90 -8.55 16.05
N ASP A 422 9.10 -8.62 15.44
CA ASP A 422 9.77 -7.45 14.91
C ASP A 422 10.33 -7.72 13.52
N ARG A 423 10.83 -6.68 12.88
CA ARG A 423 11.78 -6.85 11.78
C ARG A 423 13.18 -6.98 12.36
N GLU A 424 13.99 -7.86 11.78
CA GLU A 424 15.37 -8.07 12.23
C GLU A 424 16.17 -6.75 12.28
N VAL A 425 15.92 -5.85 11.33
CA VAL A 425 16.59 -4.55 11.22
C VAL A 425 16.16 -3.53 12.27
N ASP A 426 15.02 -3.75 12.92
CA ASP A 426 14.43 -2.89 13.94
C ASP A 426 14.71 -3.42 15.37
N ALA A 427 15.39 -4.57 15.50
CA ALA A 427 15.68 -5.18 16.77
C ALA A 427 16.63 -4.32 17.63
N ILE A 428 16.27 -4.13 18.90
CA ILE A 428 17.04 -3.35 19.87
C ILE A 428 17.61 -4.33 20.92
N PRO A 429 18.92 -4.32 21.20
CA PRO A 429 19.49 -5.18 22.24
C PRO A 429 18.79 -5.02 23.59
N GLY A 430 18.42 -6.13 24.23
CA GLY A 430 17.71 -6.12 25.51
C GLY A 430 16.21 -5.86 25.45
N ILE A 431 15.65 -5.59 24.26
CA ILE A 431 14.22 -5.50 24.01
C ILE A 431 13.78 -6.72 23.22
N HIS A 432 12.77 -7.44 23.73
CA HIS A 432 12.27 -8.66 23.09
C HIS A 432 11.50 -8.34 21.81
N SER A 433 10.62 -7.34 21.87
CA SER A 433 9.84 -6.84 20.72
C SER A 433 9.46 -5.38 20.94
N THR A 434 9.80 -4.52 19.98
CA THR A 434 9.38 -3.12 19.96
C THR A 434 7.89 -3.01 19.69
N LEU A 435 7.36 -3.83 18.76
CA LEU A 435 5.94 -3.88 18.44
C LEU A 435 5.07 -4.32 19.63
N GLU A 436 5.58 -5.23 20.49
CA GLU A 436 4.86 -5.63 21.71
C GLU A 436 4.70 -4.47 22.68
N ILE A 437 5.75 -3.67 22.84
CA ILE A 437 5.74 -2.47 23.69
C ILE A 437 4.75 -1.46 23.13
N GLU A 438 4.86 -1.18 21.84
CA GLU A 438 4.02 -0.20 21.14
C GLU A 438 2.54 -0.55 21.27
N ASP A 439 2.15 -1.77 20.92
CA ASP A 439 0.76 -2.23 21.03
C ASP A 439 0.23 -2.19 22.47
N THR A 440 1.05 -2.65 23.42
CA THR A 440 0.61 -2.72 24.81
C THR A 440 0.41 -1.34 25.42
N VAL A 441 1.32 -0.41 25.15
CA VAL A 441 1.25 0.94 25.71
C VAL A 441 0.16 1.76 25.01
N LEU A 442 0.02 1.67 23.69
CA LEU A 442 -1.11 2.27 22.96
C LEU A 442 -2.45 1.77 23.49
N GLY A 443 -2.55 0.48 23.85
CA GLY A 443 -3.76 -0.08 24.45
C GLY A 443 -4.06 0.39 25.89
N ARG A 444 -3.08 0.97 26.59
CA ARG A 444 -3.22 1.47 27.97
C ARG A 444 -3.43 2.99 28.05
N LEU A 445 -3.01 3.71 27.01
CA LEU A 445 -3.00 5.18 26.97
C LEU A 445 -3.83 5.66 25.77
N ASP A 446 -5.10 5.89 26.00
CA ASP A 446 -6.08 6.34 24.99
C ASP A 446 -5.80 7.75 24.43
N GLU A 447 -4.97 8.54 25.14
CA GLU A 447 -4.48 9.82 24.65
C GLU A 447 -3.39 9.71 23.58
N LEU A 448 -2.75 8.55 23.39
CA LEU A 448 -1.74 8.37 22.35
C LEU A 448 -2.39 8.08 20.99
N THR A 449 -1.84 8.70 19.95
CA THR A 449 -2.20 8.45 18.55
C THR A 449 -1.12 7.65 17.82
N GLU A 450 0.12 7.65 18.31
CA GLU A 450 1.23 6.87 17.78
C GLU A 450 2.27 6.62 18.86
N LEU A 451 2.91 5.45 18.80
CA LEU A 451 4.08 5.12 19.61
C LEU A 451 5.03 4.27 18.78
N VAL A 452 6.29 4.67 18.72
CA VAL A 452 7.35 3.95 18.01
C VAL A 452 8.58 3.87 18.89
N VAL A 453 9.08 2.67 19.16
CA VAL A 453 10.32 2.47 19.92
C VAL A 453 11.48 2.31 18.95
N VAL A 454 12.48 3.19 19.03
CA VAL A 454 13.65 3.19 18.16
C VAL A 454 14.95 3.15 18.98
N PRO A 455 16.09 2.70 18.39
CA PRO A 455 17.37 2.71 19.11
C PRO A 455 17.85 4.14 19.38
N GLY A 456 18.13 4.44 20.64
CA GLY A 456 18.76 5.69 21.05
C GLY A 456 20.25 5.74 20.78
N PRO A 457 20.91 6.89 21.08
CA PRO A 457 22.35 7.08 20.89
C PRO A 457 23.22 6.10 21.68
N ASP A 458 22.76 5.71 22.85
CA ASP A 458 23.41 4.76 23.79
C ASP A 458 22.98 3.30 23.57
N GLY A 459 22.13 3.04 22.58
CA GLY A 459 21.58 1.72 22.28
C GLY A 459 20.35 1.33 23.11
N ALA A 460 19.89 2.18 24.04
CA ALA A 460 18.62 1.98 24.74
C ALA A 460 17.43 2.18 23.80
N GLY A 461 16.29 1.56 24.11
CA GLY A 461 15.05 1.82 23.38
C GLY A 461 14.45 3.17 23.78
N VAL A 462 14.33 4.08 22.82
CA VAL A 462 13.70 5.39 23.02
C VAL A 462 12.27 5.35 22.47
N PRO A 463 11.26 5.48 23.33
CA PRO A 463 9.88 5.65 22.89
C PRO A 463 9.68 7.04 22.27
N VAL A 464 9.24 7.10 21.03
CA VAL A 464 8.77 8.32 20.37
C VAL A 464 7.26 8.23 20.27
N LEU A 465 6.55 9.19 20.82
CA LEU A 465 5.10 9.15 20.91
C LEU A 465 4.45 10.45 20.42
N CYS A 466 3.22 10.30 19.93
CA CYS A 466 2.34 11.40 19.58
C CYS A 466 1.07 11.32 20.42
N THR A 467 0.63 12.46 20.94
CA THR A 467 -0.62 12.56 21.70
C THR A 467 -1.73 13.16 20.85
N ARG A 468 -2.97 12.88 21.20
CA ARG A 468 -4.14 13.50 20.57
C ARG A 468 -4.11 15.02 20.80
N ASP A 469 -4.35 15.76 19.73
CA ASP A 469 -4.35 17.24 19.73
C ASP A 469 -3.04 17.88 20.23
N ASP A 470 -1.92 17.15 20.12
CA ASP A 470 -0.59 17.56 20.58
C ASP A 470 -0.55 17.95 22.08
N LEU A 471 -1.47 17.45 22.89
CA LEU A 471 -1.52 17.70 24.34
C LEU A 471 -0.29 17.13 25.05
N PRO A 472 0.21 17.77 26.10
CA PRO A 472 1.35 17.26 26.87
C PRO A 472 1.07 15.85 27.42
N LEU A 473 2.08 14.98 27.33
CA LEU A 473 2.03 13.62 27.87
C LEU A 473 1.86 13.66 29.41
N ASP A 474 0.92 12.87 29.94
CA ASP A 474 0.86 12.57 31.37
C ASP A 474 1.98 11.58 31.74
N THR A 475 3.04 12.11 32.32
CA THR A 475 4.24 11.33 32.70
C THR A 475 3.96 10.28 33.77
N ALA A 476 2.94 10.46 34.63
CA ALA A 476 2.59 9.49 35.66
C ALA A 476 1.84 8.29 35.02
N ARG A 477 0.91 8.56 34.12
CA ARG A 477 0.22 7.53 33.31
C ARG A 477 1.22 6.77 32.44
N TRP A 478 2.15 7.48 31.77
CA TRP A 478 3.23 6.87 31.00
C TRP A 478 4.04 5.88 31.82
N ARG A 479 4.58 6.31 32.98
CA ARG A 479 5.39 5.43 33.85
C ARG A 479 4.62 4.18 34.30
N SER A 480 3.34 4.33 34.58
CA SER A 480 2.48 3.18 34.93
C SER A 480 2.29 2.25 33.74
N ALA A 481 2.03 2.79 32.55
CA ALA A 481 1.79 2.00 31.34
C ALA A 481 3.06 1.25 30.89
N ALA A 482 4.23 1.89 31.00
CA ALA A 482 5.52 1.36 30.57
C ALA A 482 6.28 0.58 31.68
N ALA A 483 5.70 0.39 32.86
CA ALA A 483 6.37 -0.18 34.04
C ALA A 483 6.97 -1.59 33.81
N ALA A 484 6.46 -2.35 32.86
CA ALA A 484 6.99 -3.67 32.49
C ALA A 484 8.35 -3.60 31.74
N TRP A 485 8.74 -2.42 31.25
CA TRP A 485 9.95 -2.23 30.44
C TRP A 485 10.84 -1.12 31.02
N PRO A 486 11.47 -1.36 32.20
CA PRO A 486 12.29 -0.35 32.87
C PRO A 486 13.59 0.00 32.10
N GLN A 487 13.93 -0.76 31.06
CA GLN A 487 15.07 -0.51 30.17
C GLN A 487 14.78 0.54 29.07
N LEU A 488 13.54 1.02 28.95
CA LEU A 488 13.23 2.12 28.03
C LEU A 488 13.81 3.43 28.56
N ALA A 489 14.30 4.24 27.64
CA ALA A 489 14.66 5.62 27.94
C ALA A 489 13.41 6.48 28.19
N GLU A 490 13.61 7.73 28.68
CA GLU A 490 12.51 8.69 28.79
C GLU A 490 11.88 8.95 27.40
N PRO A 491 10.55 9.06 27.32
CA PRO A 491 9.86 9.22 26.05
C PRO A 491 10.12 10.58 25.41
N VAL A 492 10.18 10.60 24.11
CA VAL A 492 10.25 11.82 23.29
C VAL A 492 8.87 12.05 22.66
N GLN A 493 8.24 13.18 23.01
CA GLN A 493 6.98 13.57 22.39
C GLN A 493 7.25 14.36 21.11
N MET A 494 6.54 14.00 20.03
CA MET A 494 6.57 14.69 18.73
C MET A 494 5.13 14.89 18.22
N LYS A 495 4.95 15.83 17.30
CA LYS A 495 3.68 15.95 16.58
C LYS A 495 3.54 14.81 15.58
N LEU A 496 2.31 14.36 15.35
CA LEU A 496 2.04 13.29 14.38
C LEU A 496 2.52 13.66 12.97
N SER A 497 2.40 14.94 12.59
CA SER A 497 2.88 15.48 11.30
C SER A 497 4.40 15.54 11.15
N GLU A 498 5.15 15.46 12.26
CA GLU A 498 6.62 15.49 12.25
C GLU A 498 7.23 14.10 12.10
N LEU A 499 6.45 13.03 12.28
CA LEU A 499 6.95 11.67 12.10
C LEU A 499 7.28 11.39 10.63
N PRO A 500 8.51 10.93 10.33
CA PRO A 500 8.86 10.57 8.98
C PRO A 500 8.10 9.31 8.55
N ARG A 501 7.32 9.41 7.46
CA ARG A 501 6.50 8.32 6.94
C ARG A 501 6.84 7.97 5.51
N THR A 502 6.60 6.72 5.15
CA THR A 502 6.69 6.24 3.78
C THR A 502 5.44 6.62 2.99
N ALA A 503 5.45 6.36 1.67
CA ALA A 503 4.26 6.50 0.81
C ALA A 503 3.07 5.60 1.21
N THR A 504 3.30 4.59 2.04
CA THR A 504 2.27 3.70 2.60
C THR A 504 1.98 4.02 4.07
N MET A 505 2.32 5.23 4.50
CA MET A 505 2.09 5.78 5.84
C MET A 505 2.83 5.09 6.99
N LYS A 506 3.75 4.16 6.72
CA LYS A 506 4.59 3.52 7.74
C LYS A 506 5.64 4.47 8.26
N VAL A 507 5.89 4.46 9.57
CA VAL A 507 6.98 5.25 10.17
C VAL A 507 8.35 4.76 9.67
N GLN A 508 9.18 5.70 9.24
CA GLN A 508 10.56 5.44 8.80
C GLN A 508 11.48 5.42 10.02
N ARG A 509 11.56 4.27 10.71
CA ARG A 509 12.31 4.10 11.97
C ARG A 509 13.78 4.54 11.88
N LEU A 510 14.47 4.25 10.78
CA LEU A 510 15.86 4.67 10.58
C LEU A 510 16.01 6.18 10.49
N GLU A 511 15.12 6.86 9.74
CA GLU A 511 15.13 8.33 9.67
C GLU A 511 14.78 8.95 11.02
N LEU A 512 13.81 8.37 11.73
CA LEU A 512 13.45 8.80 13.07
C LEU A 512 14.63 8.66 14.04
N THR A 513 15.34 7.53 14.01
CA THR A 513 16.58 7.32 14.77
C THR A 513 17.64 8.37 14.44
N ALA A 514 17.83 8.66 13.15
CA ALA A 514 18.79 9.68 12.71
C ALA A 514 18.42 11.10 13.21
N ARG A 515 17.12 11.43 13.21
CA ARG A 515 16.63 12.72 13.77
C ARG A 515 16.88 12.82 15.27
N LEU A 516 16.60 11.78 16.04
CA LEU A 516 16.88 11.76 17.48
C LEU A 516 18.36 11.94 17.77
N ARG A 517 19.25 11.29 17.01
CA ARG A 517 20.71 11.48 17.17
C ARG A 517 21.15 12.92 16.90
N ARG A 518 20.55 13.59 15.89
CA ARG A 518 20.83 15.01 15.60
C ARG A 518 20.34 15.92 16.73
N LEU A 519 19.18 15.63 17.31
CA LEU A 519 18.63 16.41 18.44
C LEU A 519 19.45 16.23 19.73
N SER A 520 20.06 15.05 19.93
CA SER A 520 20.88 14.74 21.11
C SER A 520 22.34 15.15 20.96
N ALA A 521 22.79 15.54 19.75
CA ALA A 521 24.15 16.01 19.54
C ALA A 521 24.32 17.38 20.20
N PRO A 522 25.38 17.64 21.00
CA PRO A 522 25.64 18.96 21.54
C PRO A 522 25.77 19.94 20.38
N GLN A 523 24.98 21.02 20.41
CA GLN A 523 25.16 22.13 19.50
C GLN A 523 26.57 22.65 19.71
N SER A 524 27.47 22.35 18.75
CA SER A 524 28.80 22.94 18.73
C SER A 524 28.62 24.44 18.57
N SER A 525 28.77 25.14 19.66
CA SER A 525 28.79 26.61 19.78
C SER A 525 29.95 27.22 19.00
#